data_1be30a172ab66bde6cd0ca9f15469673
#
_entry.id   1be30a172ab66bde6cd0ca9f15469673
#
_cell.length_a   1.000
_cell.length_b   1.000
_cell.length_c   1.000
_cell.angle_alpha   90.00
_cell.angle_beta   90.00
_cell.angle_gamma   90.00
#
_symmetry.space_group_name_H-M   'P 1'
#
loop_
_entity.id
_entity.type
_entity.pdbx_description
1 polymer ?
#
loop_
_entity_poly.entity_id
_entity_poly.type
_entity_poly.pdbx_seq_one_letter_code
_entity_poly.pdbx_strand_id
1 'polypeptide(L)'
;MENASPSTPIPVEVKEWRRHLQHSFDKLRDHFCRQYVLSFIYSREGKTRLHAQIYLSENGEDQYWDSDPLPSLPFQALFAKSQQLGTVAGDVLLGRDKIQKILLARLTETVVMWLSEDQDFWSAFEDDSSAIQPLGLQQLILDMYFTVEIARFAGYPSRHAHQIASAIIARAIRTFSARGIDPQSPLPEDEWFVETAKSAINKLLGTSG
;
A
#
# COMPACT_ATOMS: atom_id res chain seq x y z
N MET A 1 -10.14 -6.85 -52.69
CA MET A 1 -8.82 -6.21 -52.57
C MET A 1 -8.97 -4.97 -51.71
N GLU A 2 -8.80 -5.12 -50.42
CA GLU A 2 -8.81 -4.00 -49.44
C GLU A 2 -7.47 -3.30 -49.50
N ASN A 3 -7.49 -2.04 -49.94
CA ASN A 3 -6.34 -1.16 -49.88
C ASN A 3 -6.12 -0.74 -48.44
N ALA A 4 -5.22 -1.41 -47.75
CA ALA A 4 -4.66 -0.91 -46.52
C ALA A 4 -3.84 0.36 -46.83
N SER A 5 -4.35 1.53 -46.47
CA SER A 5 -3.61 2.78 -46.57
C SER A 5 -2.37 2.66 -45.70
N PRO A 6 -1.16 2.96 -46.23
CA PRO A 6 0.05 2.96 -45.43
C PRO A 6 -0.08 4.04 -44.34
N SER A 7 0.01 3.63 -43.06
CA SER A 7 0.07 4.54 -41.94
C SER A 7 1.32 5.40 -42.12
N THR A 8 1.16 6.71 -42.31
CA THR A 8 2.27 7.66 -42.39
C THR A 8 3.07 7.58 -41.12
N PRO A 9 4.41 7.43 -41.20
CA PRO A 9 5.25 7.37 -40.01
C PRO A 9 5.15 8.69 -39.23
N ILE A 10 4.95 8.60 -37.91
CA ILE A 10 4.88 9.76 -37.02
C ILE A 10 6.21 10.50 -37.08
N PRO A 11 6.24 11.83 -37.36
CA PRO A 11 7.47 12.62 -37.39
C PRO A 11 8.27 12.49 -36.09
N VAL A 12 9.60 12.50 -36.20
CA VAL A 12 10.54 12.37 -35.06
C VAL A 12 10.25 13.44 -33.98
N GLU A 13 9.96 14.68 -34.40
CA GLU A 13 9.62 15.79 -33.51
C GLU A 13 8.39 15.50 -32.65
N VAL A 14 7.36 14.86 -33.22
CA VAL A 14 6.15 14.48 -32.47
C VAL A 14 6.46 13.37 -31.48
N LYS A 15 7.36 12.44 -31.81
CA LYS A 15 7.82 11.39 -30.88
C LYS A 15 8.58 11.97 -29.72
N GLU A 16 9.44 12.95 -29.95
CA GLU A 16 10.17 13.68 -28.90
C GLU A 16 9.23 14.45 -27.99
N TRP A 17 8.28 15.16 -28.55
CA TRP A 17 7.23 15.86 -27.81
C TRP A 17 6.44 14.92 -26.90
N ARG A 18 6.01 13.80 -27.41
CA ARG A 18 5.30 12.77 -26.62
C ARG A 18 6.18 12.27 -25.47
N ARG A 19 7.46 12.04 -25.71
CA ARG A 19 8.42 11.61 -24.67
C ARG A 19 8.56 12.67 -23.58
N HIS A 20 8.69 13.93 -23.93
CA HIS A 20 8.77 15.03 -22.97
C HIS A 20 7.50 15.20 -22.15
N LEU A 21 6.34 15.12 -22.77
CA LEU A 21 5.05 15.20 -22.09
C LEU A 21 4.86 14.02 -21.14
N GLN A 22 5.18 12.81 -21.56
CA GLN A 22 5.10 11.62 -20.73
C GLN A 22 6.03 11.74 -19.51
N HIS A 23 7.25 12.17 -19.72
CA HIS A 23 8.22 12.39 -18.65
C HIS A 23 7.76 13.45 -17.63
N SER A 24 7.21 14.56 -18.11
CA SER A 24 6.64 15.59 -17.25
C SER A 24 5.43 15.09 -16.45
N PHE A 25 4.55 14.33 -17.08
CA PHE A 25 3.42 13.70 -16.42
C PHE A 25 3.88 12.71 -15.33
N ASP A 26 4.85 11.85 -15.63
CA ASP A 26 5.40 10.90 -14.68
C ASP A 26 6.02 11.59 -13.46
N LYS A 27 6.75 12.70 -13.67
CA LYS A 27 7.30 13.51 -12.58
C LYS A 27 6.20 14.13 -11.70
N LEU A 28 5.17 14.69 -12.30
CA LEU A 28 4.04 15.27 -11.56
C LEU A 28 3.30 14.19 -10.76
N ARG A 29 3.03 13.05 -11.37
CA ARG A 29 2.41 11.91 -10.71
C ARG A 29 3.23 11.45 -9.50
N ASP A 30 4.52 11.25 -9.68
CA ASP A 30 5.42 10.78 -8.63
C ASP A 30 5.56 11.83 -7.51
N HIS A 31 5.61 13.10 -7.85
CA HIS A 31 5.61 14.20 -6.89
C HIS A 31 4.30 14.22 -6.08
N PHE A 32 3.15 14.12 -6.74
CA PHE A 32 1.85 14.06 -6.08
C PHE A 32 1.76 12.87 -5.12
N CYS A 33 2.12 11.67 -5.57
CA CYS A 33 2.10 10.48 -4.73
C CYS A 33 3.01 10.62 -3.52
N ARG A 34 4.22 11.18 -3.71
CA ARG A 34 5.16 11.43 -2.61
C ARG A 34 4.61 12.41 -1.60
N GLN A 35 4.08 13.55 -2.04
CA GLN A 35 3.50 14.55 -1.15
C GLN A 35 2.30 13.99 -0.39
N TYR A 36 1.48 13.21 -1.07
CA TYR A 36 0.33 12.57 -0.47
C TYR A 36 0.75 11.57 0.63
N VAL A 37 1.73 10.71 0.35
CA VAL A 37 2.27 9.74 1.31
C VAL A 37 2.91 10.43 2.49
N LEU A 38 3.68 11.51 2.26
CA LEU A 38 4.26 12.30 3.34
C LEU A 38 3.19 12.90 4.25
N SER A 39 2.14 13.48 3.69
CA SER A 39 1.03 14.04 4.46
C SER A 39 0.30 12.98 5.27
N PHE A 40 0.18 11.79 4.73
CA PHE A 40 -0.48 10.65 5.35
C PHE A 40 0.38 10.00 6.45
N ILE A 41 1.65 9.71 6.15
CA ILE A 41 2.58 9.06 7.07
C ILE A 41 3.01 9.99 8.21
N TYR A 42 3.20 11.27 7.91
CA TYR A 42 3.63 12.27 8.87
C TYR A 42 2.50 13.21 9.34
N SER A 43 1.25 12.78 9.16
CA SER A 43 0.11 13.54 9.64
C SER A 43 0.24 13.87 11.14
N ARG A 44 0.06 15.13 11.48
CA ARG A 44 0.09 15.60 12.88
C ARG A 44 -1.06 15.05 13.73
N GLU A 45 -2.10 14.57 13.09
CA GLU A 45 -3.23 13.91 13.73
C GLU A 45 -2.86 12.44 14.04
N GLY A 46 -2.13 12.22 15.09
CA GLY A 46 -1.42 11.03 15.51
C GLY A 46 -2.04 9.64 15.26
N LYS A 47 -3.36 9.54 15.03
CA LYS A 47 -4.05 8.25 14.82
C LYS A 47 -3.81 7.61 13.46
N THR A 48 -3.51 8.39 12.42
CA THR A 48 -3.28 7.91 11.05
C THR A 48 -1.79 7.88 10.66
N ARG A 49 -0.91 8.25 11.58
CA ARG A 49 0.53 8.20 11.35
C ARG A 49 1.02 6.76 11.33
N LEU A 50 1.75 6.40 10.28
CA LEU A 50 2.42 5.10 10.19
C LEU A 50 3.76 5.16 10.92
N HIS A 51 3.88 4.45 12.02
CA HIS A 51 5.11 4.33 12.82
C HIS A 51 5.17 2.96 13.49
N ALA A 52 6.36 2.55 13.92
CA ALA A 52 6.59 1.20 14.47
C ALA A 52 5.76 0.90 15.72
N GLN A 53 5.45 1.91 16.54
CA GLN A 53 4.68 1.71 17.78
C GLN A 53 3.28 1.12 17.56
N ILE A 54 2.71 1.24 16.35
CA ILE A 54 1.45 0.58 16.01
C ILE A 54 1.54 -0.94 16.20
N TYR A 55 2.73 -1.49 15.96
CA TYR A 55 2.98 -2.95 15.95
C TYR A 55 3.74 -3.43 17.19
N LEU A 56 4.18 -2.52 18.04
CA LEU A 56 4.92 -2.81 19.26
C LEU A 56 4.01 -2.69 20.46
N SER A 57 4.11 -3.64 21.41
CA SER A 57 3.38 -3.56 22.66
C SER A 57 4.13 -2.69 23.66
N GLU A 58 3.50 -1.65 24.17
CA GLU A 58 4.11 -0.80 25.22
C GLU A 58 4.16 -1.47 26.60
N ASN A 59 3.30 -2.45 26.87
CA ASN A 59 3.10 -2.99 28.22
C ASN A 59 3.36 -4.48 28.38
N GLY A 60 3.83 -5.20 27.34
CA GLY A 60 4.09 -6.64 27.42
C GLY A 60 2.85 -7.50 27.67
N GLU A 61 1.66 -6.92 27.59
CA GLU A 61 0.40 -7.64 27.68
C GLU A 61 0.10 -8.31 26.34
N ASP A 62 -0.37 -9.55 26.37
CA ASP A 62 -0.82 -10.25 25.19
C ASP A 62 -2.00 -9.49 24.59
N GLN A 63 -1.77 -8.86 23.43
CA GLN A 63 -2.83 -8.21 22.69
C GLN A 63 -3.58 -9.27 21.90
N TYR A 64 -4.90 -9.25 22.01
CA TYR A 64 -5.80 -10.03 21.17
C TYR A 64 -6.71 -9.09 20.39
N TRP A 65 -7.13 -9.52 19.21
CA TRP A 65 -8.20 -8.80 18.53
C TRP A 65 -9.51 -8.99 19.28
N ASP A 66 -10.01 -7.91 19.86
CA ASP A 66 -11.30 -7.91 20.58
C ASP A 66 -12.50 -8.06 19.65
N SER A 67 -12.26 -7.89 18.34
CA SER A 67 -13.25 -7.98 17.27
C SER A 67 -12.61 -8.64 16.05
N ASP A 68 -13.39 -8.72 14.97
CA ASP A 68 -12.84 -9.18 13.68
C ASP A 68 -11.61 -8.36 13.25
N PRO A 69 -10.54 -9.03 12.79
CA PRO A 69 -9.32 -8.35 12.38
C PRO A 69 -9.58 -7.29 11.31
N LEU A 70 -9.05 -6.09 11.53
CA LEU A 70 -9.06 -4.99 10.58
C LEU A 70 -7.63 -4.49 10.36
N PRO A 71 -7.33 -3.92 9.19
CA PRO A 71 -6.05 -3.25 8.98
C PRO A 71 -5.91 -2.08 9.96
N SER A 72 -4.68 -1.67 10.25
CA SER A 72 -4.42 -0.54 11.14
C SER A 72 -4.94 0.77 10.54
N LEU A 73 -5.19 1.76 11.39
CA LEU A 73 -5.83 3.03 11.00
C LEU A 73 -5.12 3.74 9.83
N PRO A 74 -3.79 3.77 9.72
CA PRO A 74 -3.12 4.33 8.55
C PRO A 74 -3.59 3.69 7.24
N PHE A 75 -3.74 2.39 7.20
CA PHE A 75 -4.14 1.67 5.99
C PHE A 75 -5.65 1.77 5.71
N GLN A 76 -6.48 1.86 6.74
CA GLN A 76 -7.90 2.19 6.58
C GLN A 76 -8.06 3.60 5.97
N ALA A 77 -7.28 4.58 6.44
CA ALA A 77 -7.27 5.92 5.88
C ALA A 77 -6.73 5.95 4.45
N LEU A 78 -5.71 5.15 4.13
CA LEU A 78 -5.22 4.98 2.75
C LEU A 78 -6.32 4.47 1.83
N PHE A 79 -7.08 3.47 2.27
CA PHE A 79 -8.21 2.93 1.50
C PHE A 79 -9.28 3.99 1.25
N ALA A 80 -9.72 4.69 2.28
CA ALA A 80 -10.72 5.76 2.17
C ALA A 80 -10.28 6.86 1.19
N LYS A 81 -9.03 7.27 1.26
CA LYS A 81 -8.46 8.27 0.34
C LYS A 81 -8.32 7.75 -1.08
N SER A 82 -7.94 6.49 -1.27
CA SER A 82 -7.89 5.88 -2.60
C SER A 82 -9.28 5.84 -3.24
N GLN A 83 -10.34 5.58 -2.47
CA GLN A 83 -11.72 5.64 -2.95
C GLN A 83 -12.10 7.08 -3.34
N GLN A 84 -11.77 8.06 -2.50
CA GLN A 84 -12.02 9.47 -2.78
C GLN A 84 -11.29 9.94 -4.05
N LEU A 85 -10.01 9.60 -4.19
CA LEU A 85 -9.23 9.92 -5.39
C LEU A 85 -9.78 9.22 -6.63
N GLY A 86 -10.24 7.98 -6.50
CA GLY A 86 -10.89 7.22 -7.57
C GLY A 86 -12.13 7.96 -8.09
N THR A 87 -12.97 8.45 -7.19
CA THR A 87 -14.17 9.22 -7.55
C THR A 87 -13.80 10.54 -8.25
N VAL A 88 -12.93 11.34 -7.64
CA VAL A 88 -12.52 12.64 -8.20
C VAL A 88 -11.83 12.48 -9.54
N ALA A 89 -10.94 11.50 -9.68
CA ALA A 89 -10.26 11.23 -10.94
C ALA A 89 -11.23 10.73 -12.03
N GLY A 90 -12.23 9.94 -11.65
CA GLY A 90 -13.33 9.51 -12.55
C GLY A 90 -14.10 10.69 -13.10
N ASP A 91 -14.45 11.66 -12.25
CA ASP A 91 -15.21 12.85 -12.64
C ASP A 91 -14.40 13.79 -13.55
N VAL A 92 -13.12 13.98 -13.24
CA VAL A 92 -12.24 14.92 -13.98
C VAL A 92 -11.68 14.31 -15.26
N LEU A 93 -11.40 13.01 -15.24
CA LEU A 93 -10.72 12.29 -16.33
C LEU A 93 -11.69 11.44 -17.16
N LEU A 94 -12.87 11.95 -17.44
CA LEU A 94 -13.91 11.27 -18.19
C LEU A 94 -13.35 10.43 -19.36
N GLY A 95 -13.57 9.11 -19.32
CA GLY A 95 -13.11 8.17 -20.32
C GLY A 95 -11.61 7.83 -20.29
N ARG A 96 -10.90 8.17 -19.22
CA ARG A 96 -9.44 7.91 -19.05
C ARG A 96 -9.13 7.01 -17.86
N ASP A 97 -9.87 5.94 -17.70
CA ASP A 97 -9.72 4.95 -16.60
C ASP A 97 -8.28 4.45 -16.45
N LYS A 98 -7.53 4.37 -17.54
CA LYS A 98 -6.13 3.95 -17.52
C LYS A 98 -5.26 4.91 -16.72
N ILE A 99 -5.47 6.23 -16.85
CA ILE A 99 -4.70 7.25 -16.13
C ILE A 99 -5.00 7.17 -14.63
N GLN A 100 -6.29 7.04 -14.29
CA GLN A 100 -6.72 6.84 -12.90
C GLN A 100 -6.07 5.59 -12.29
N LYS A 101 -6.12 4.46 -12.97
CA LYS A 101 -5.52 3.20 -12.52
C LYS A 101 -4.01 3.33 -12.31
N ILE A 102 -3.31 4.00 -13.23
CA ILE A 102 -1.87 4.25 -13.11
C ILE A 102 -1.56 5.11 -11.88
N LEU A 103 -2.35 6.16 -11.64
CA LEU A 103 -2.18 7.03 -10.46
C LEU A 103 -2.36 6.24 -9.16
N LEU A 104 -3.43 5.47 -9.05
CA LEU A 104 -3.71 4.66 -7.85
C LEU A 104 -2.68 3.56 -7.63
N ALA A 105 -2.23 2.90 -8.70
CA ALA A 105 -1.14 1.93 -8.62
C ALA A 105 0.14 2.57 -8.09
N ARG A 106 0.49 3.75 -8.59
CA ARG A 106 1.69 4.48 -8.16
C ARG A 106 1.59 4.97 -6.72
N LEU A 107 0.41 5.39 -6.28
CA LEU A 107 0.16 5.75 -4.89
C LEU A 107 0.41 4.57 -3.95
N THR A 108 -0.16 3.41 -4.26
CA THR A 108 0.03 2.17 -3.49
C THR A 108 1.51 1.76 -3.44
N GLU A 109 2.19 1.78 -4.58
CA GLU A 109 3.63 1.50 -4.65
C GLU A 109 4.43 2.47 -3.79
N THR A 110 4.12 3.76 -3.83
CA THR A 110 4.82 4.79 -3.06
C THR A 110 4.68 4.56 -1.55
N VAL A 111 3.50 4.16 -1.07
CA VAL A 111 3.28 3.84 0.35
C VAL A 111 4.18 2.70 0.80
N VAL A 112 4.20 1.57 0.10
CA VAL A 112 5.02 0.41 0.48
C VAL A 112 6.51 0.67 0.29
N MET A 113 6.91 1.44 -0.71
CA MET A 113 8.30 1.88 -0.90
C MET A 113 8.78 2.72 0.29
N TRP A 114 8.00 3.70 0.70
CA TRP A 114 8.32 4.53 1.87
C TRP A 114 8.46 3.69 3.13
N LEU A 115 7.52 2.79 3.39
CA LEU A 115 7.61 1.92 4.55
C LEU A 115 8.86 1.03 4.49
N SER A 116 9.20 0.49 3.31
CA SER A 116 10.37 -0.38 3.16
C SER A 116 11.70 0.35 3.41
N GLU A 117 11.75 1.66 3.15
CA GLU A 117 12.94 2.51 3.24
C GLU A 117 12.97 3.38 4.52
N ASP A 118 11.89 3.38 5.31
CA ASP A 118 11.79 4.20 6.53
C ASP A 118 12.72 3.69 7.62
N GLN A 119 13.88 4.31 7.74
CA GLN A 119 14.90 3.94 8.72
C GLN A 119 14.42 4.11 10.16
N ASP A 120 13.64 5.14 10.44
CA ASP A 120 13.11 5.38 11.80
C ASP A 120 12.14 4.27 12.19
N PHE A 121 11.28 3.85 11.26
CA PHE A 121 10.38 2.71 11.47
C PHE A 121 11.15 1.43 11.77
N TRP A 122 12.09 1.07 10.91
CA TRP A 122 12.81 -0.20 11.04
C TRP A 122 13.80 -0.19 12.20
N SER A 123 14.44 0.93 12.48
CA SER A 123 15.30 1.04 13.67
C SER A 123 14.52 0.80 14.96
N ALA A 124 13.30 1.33 15.05
CA ALA A 124 12.44 1.09 16.20
C ALA A 124 11.87 -0.33 16.24
N PHE A 125 11.47 -0.87 15.06
CA PHE A 125 10.91 -2.22 14.97
C PHE A 125 11.95 -3.31 15.23
N GLU A 126 13.18 -3.13 14.76
CA GLU A 126 14.30 -4.08 14.88
C GLU A 126 15.11 -3.90 16.15
N ASP A 127 14.85 -2.90 16.98
CA ASP A 127 15.52 -2.70 18.26
C ASP A 127 15.32 -3.91 19.17
N ASP A 128 16.42 -4.44 19.70
CA ASP A 128 16.40 -5.62 20.57
C ASP A 128 15.56 -5.43 21.84
N SER A 129 15.39 -4.15 22.27
CA SER A 129 14.54 -3.79 23.42
C SER A 129 13.07 -3.71 23.06
N SER A 130 12.72 -3.69 21.78
CA SER A 130 11.32 -3.61 21.34
C SER A 130 10.58 -4.91 21.61
N ALA A 131 9.36 -4.80 22.13
CA ALA A 131 8.51 -5.95 22.43
C ALA A 131 7.59 -6.23 21.23
N ILE A 132 8.10 -6.98 20.24
CA ILE A 132 7.24 -7.48 19.16
C ILE A 132 6.44 -8.66 19.68
N GLN A 133 5.12 -8.49 19.77
CA GLN A 133 4.19 -9.57 20.07
C GLN A 133 3.72 -10.25 18.78
N PRO A 134 3.27 -11.52 18.83
CA PRO A 134 2.70 -12.22 17.68
C PRO A 134 1.59 -11.43 16.98
N LEU A 135 0.74 -10.75 17.73
CA LEU A 135 -0.34 -9.93 17.18
C LEU A 135 0.18 -8.72 16.40
N GLY A 136 1.24 -8.06 16.89
CA GLY A 136 1.86 -6.94 16.16
C GLY A 136 2.43 -7.38 14.81
N LEU A 137 3.08 -8.55 14.76
CA LEU A 137 3.56 -9.14 13.52
C LEU A 137 2.40 -9.50 12.58
N GLN A 138 1.35 -10.13 13.10
CA GLN A 138 0.15 -10.47 12.33
C GLN A 138 -0.52 -9.21 11.77
N GLN A 139 -0.58 -8.13 12.55
CA GLN A 139 -1.15 -6.85 12.12
C GLN A 139 -0.34 -6.24 10.97
N LEU A 140 0.97 -6.24 11.04
CA LEU A 140 1.82 -5.74 9.95
C LEU A 140 1.64 -6.57 8.67
N ILE A 141 1.58 -7.88 8.80
CA ILE A 141 1.35 -8.78 7.67
C ILE A 141 -0.04 -8.52 7.06
N LEU A 142 -1.08 -8.40 7.90
CA LEU A 142 -2.43 -8.05 7.43
C LEU A 142 -2.45 -6.71 6.69
N ASP A 143 -1.77 -5.69 7.20
CA ASP A 143 -1.68 -4.38 6.55
C ASP A 143 -1.03 -4.46 5.16
N MET A 144 -0.02 -5.31 5.00
CA MET A 144 0.62 -5.54 3.70
C MET A 144 -0.30 -6.30 2.73
N TYR A 145 -0.97 -7.35 3.17
CA TYR A 145 -1.97 -8.05 2.36
C TYR A 145 -3.14 -7.14 1.99
N PHE A 146 -3.62 -6.34 2.93
CA PHE A 146 -4.67 -5.37 2.67
C PHE A 146 -4.27 -4.35 1.60
N THR A 147 -3.04 -3.84 1.63
CA THR A 147 -2.54 -2.90 0.63
C THR A 147 -2.52 -3.52 -0.77
N VAL A 148 -2.15 -4.78 -0.89
CA VAL A 148 -2.20 -5.52 -2.16
C VAL A 148 -3.64 -5.75 -2.62
N GLU A 149 -4.54 -6.11 -1.70
CA GLU A 149 -5.94 -6.39 -2.03
C GLU A 149 -6.74 -5.14 -2.42
N ILE A 150 -6.50 -3.98 -1.79
CA ILE A 150 -7.14 -2.72 -2.23
C ILE A 150 -6.74 -2.35 -3.66
N ALA A 151 -5.50 -2.59 -4.06
CA ALA A 151 -5.05 -2.38 -5.42
C ALA A 151 -5.76 -3.33 -6.39
N ARG A 152 -5.87 -4.60 -6.04
CA ARG A 152 -6.60 -5.59 -6.83
C ARG A 152 -8.08 -5.27 -6.96
N PHE A 153 -8.72 -4.91 -5.84
CA PHE A 153 -10.13 -4.51 -5.79
C PHE A 153 -10.41 -3.30 -6.71
N ALA A 154 -9.55 -2.31 -6.71
CA ALA A 154 -9.69 -1.13 -7.57
C ALA A 154 -9.33 -1.39 -9.05
N GLY A 155 -8.90 -2.61 -9.39
CA GLY A 155 -8.58 -2.98 -10.77
C GLY A 155 -7.24 -2.43 -11.28
N TYR A 156 -6.30 -2.13 -10.38
CA TYR A 156 -4.94 -1.71 -10.70
C TYR A 156 -3.87 -2.58 -10.00
N PRO A 157 -3.92 -3.92 -10.08
CA PRO A 157 -2.95 -4.76 -9.39
C PRO A 157 -1.52 -4.38 -9.81
N SER A 158 -0.65 -4.17 -8.81
CA SER A 158 0.74 -3.82 -9.03
C SER A 158 1.65 -4.95 -8.57
N ARG A 159 2.38 -5.54 -9.53
CA ARG A 159 3.41 -6.55 -9.21
C ARG A 159 4.51 -5.94 -8.34
N HIS A 160 4.88 -4.70 -8.60
CA HIS A 160 5.94 -4.01 -7.86
C HIS A 160 5.53 -3.78 -6.40
N ALA A 161 4.32 -3.26 -6.15
CA ALA A 161 3.79 -3.12 -4.81
C ALA A 161 3.72 -4.46 -4.07
N HIS A 162 3.28 -5.52 -4.74
CA HIS A 162 3.26 -6.87 -4.18
C HIS A 162 4.65 -7.37 -3.79
N GLN A 163 5.66 -7.17 -4.64
CA GLN A 163 7.04 -7.57 -4.36
C GLN A 163 7.61 -6.84 -3.14
N ILE A 164 7.39 -5.53 -3.04
CA ILE A 164 7.85 -4.74 -1.90
C ILE A 164 7.11 -5.14 -0.62
N ALA A 165 5.80 -5.31 -0.68
CA ALA A 165 5.01 -5.78 0.46
C ALA A 165 5.49 -7.15 0.97
N SER A 166 5.79 -8.08 0.05
CA SER A 166 6.36 -9.39 0.39
C SER A 166 7.75 -9.27 1.03
N ALA A 167 8.58 -8.33 0.57
CA ALA A 167 9.89 -8.07 1.18
C ALA A 167 9.77 -7.49 2.60
N ILE A 168 8.80 -6.60 2.83
CA ILE A 168 8.47 -6.06 4.17
C ILE A 168 8.04 -7.19 5.11
N ILE A 169 7.15 -8.05 4.67
CA ILE A 169 6.69 -9.22 5.45
C ILE A 169 7.87 -10.12 5.81
N ALA A 170 8.72 -10.45 4.83
CA ALA A 170 9.89 -11.29 5.04
C ALA A 170 10.88 -10.66 6.03
N ARG A 171 11.09 -9.34 5.98
CA ARG A 171 11.93 -8.61 6.92
C ARG A 171 11.37 -8.66 8.34
N ALA A 172 10.07 -8.41 8.49
CA ALA A 172 9.39 -8.47 9.79
C ALA A 172 9.45 -9.87 10.41
N ILE A 173 9.22 -10.92 9.62
CA ILE A 173 9.33 -12.31 10.08
C ILE A 173 10.76 -12.64 10.50
N ARG A 174 11.79 -12.23 9.75
CA ARG A 174 13.19 -12.44 10.13
C ARG A 174 13.53 -11.76 11.45
N THR A 175 13.06 -10.54 11.65
CA THR A 175 13.27 -9.79 12.90
C THR A 175 12.64 -10.52 14.08
N PHE A 176 11.43 -11.03 13.91
CA PHE A 176 10.73 -11.79 14.92
C PHE A 176 11.44 -13.12 15.25
N SER A 177 11.87 -13.86 14.21
CA SER A 177 12.60 -15.14 14.35
C SER A 177 13.96 -14.98 15.01
N ALA A 178 14.66 -13.87 14.78
CA ALA A 178 15.96 -13.58 15.38
C ALA A 178 15.88 -13.46 16.91
N ARG A 179 14.69 -13.27 17.47
CA ARG A 179 14.44 -13.21 18.92
C ARG A 179 14.14 -14.58 19.55
N GLY A 180 14.32 -15.65 18.79
CA GLY A 180 14.16 -17.02 19.27
C GLY A 180 12.72 -17.53 19.33
N ILE A 181 11.78 -16.82 18.72
CA ILE A 181 10.39 -17.21 18.62
C ILE A 181 10.15 -17.84 17.25
N ASP A 182 9.61 -19.06 17.22
CA ASP A 182 9.23 -19.71 15.97
C ASP A 182 8.04 -18.97 15.33
N PRO A 183 8.22 -18.33 14.15
CA PRO A 183 7.14 -17.57 13.53
C PRO A 183 6.00 -18.45 13.00
N GLN A 184 6.23 -19.73 12.76
CA GLN A 184 5.20 -20.64 12.22
C GLN A 184 4.12 -20.98 13.26
N SER A 185 4.45 -20.93 14.53
CA SER A 185 3.50 -21.27 15.61
C SER A 185 2.38 -20.23 15.76
N PRO A 186 2.64 -18.90 15.75
CA PRO A 186 1.61 -17.88 15.93
C PRO A 186 1.00 -17.34 14.63
N LEU A 187 1.59 -17.63 13.45
CA LEU A 187 1.12 -17.04 12.20
C LEU A 187 0.07 -17.92 11.53
N PRO A 188 -1.08 -17.33 11.13
CA PRO A 188 -2.01 -17.96 10.20
C PRO A 188 -1.38 -18.22 8.84
N GLU A 189 -2.02 -19.07 8.04
CA GLU A 189 -1.65 -19.29 6.65
C GLU A 189 -1.93 -18.06 5.78
N ASP A 190 -1.21 -17.91 4.67
CA ASP A 190 -1.35 -16.78 3.75
C ASP A 190 -2.79 -16.58 3.27
N GLU A 191 -3.53 -17.67 3.05
CA GLU A 191 -4.92 -17.62 2.63
C GLU A 191 -5.82 -16.90 3.64
N TRP A 192 -5.59 -17.10 4.92
CA TRP A 192 -6.31 -16.39 5.98
C TRP A 192 -6.13 -14.87 5.89
N PHE A 193 -4.90 -14.40 5.63
CA PHE A 193 -4.63 -12.98 5.47
C PHE A 193 -5.33 -12.40 4.25
N VAL A 194 -5.34 -13.11 3.13
CA VAL A 194 -6.03 -12.70 1.90
C VAL A 194 -7.53 -12.56 2.15
N GLU A 195 -8.15 -13.58 2.76
CA GLU A 195 -9.59 -13.56 3.03
C GLU A 195 -9.97 -12.49 4.09
N THR A 196 -9.14 -12.31 5.10
CA THR A 196 -9.32 -11.26 6.10
C THR A 196 -9.21 -9.87 5.49
N ALA A 197 -8.24 -9.64 4.60
CA ALA A 197 -8.09 -8.38 3.86
C ALA A 197 -9.31 -8.08 2.98
N LYS A 198 -9.83 -9.06 2.25
CA LYS A 198 -11.06 -8.93 1.45
C LYS A 198 -12.28 -8.64 2.31
N SER A 199 -12.42 -9.32 3.44
CA SER A 199 -13.50 -9.07 4.41
C SER A 199 -13.44 -7.65 4.96
N ALA A 200 -12.24 -7.15 5.28
CA ALA A 200 -12.03 -5.79 5.74
C ALA A 200 -12.46 -4.74 4.70
N ILE A 201 -12.13 -4.95 3.42
CA ILE A 201 -12.58 -4.09 2.33
C ILE A 201 -14.11 -4.00 2.32
N ASN A 202 -14.80 -5.13 2.38
CA ASN A 202 -16.27 -5.16 2.37
C ASN A 202 -16.88 -4.45 3.59
N LYS A 203 -16.29 -4.61 4.77
CA LYS A 203 -16.72 -3.91 5.99
C LYS A 203 -16.55 -2.40 5.87
N LEU A 204 -15.39 -1.94 5.39
CA LEU A 204 -15.10 -0.52 5.23
C LEU A 204 -15.97 0.15 4.17
N LEU A 205 -16.36 -0.57 3.12
CA LEU A 205 -17.35 -0.10 2.14
C LEU A 205 -18.75 0.01 2.74
N GLY A 206 -19.17 -0.94 3.58
CA GLY A 206 -20.47 -0.95 4.24
C GLY A 206 -20.66 0.13 5.29
N THR A 207 -19.56 0.64 5.87
CA THR A 207 -19.60 1.74 6.87
C THR A 207 -19.57 3.14 6.24
N SER A 208 -19.38 3.22 4.93
CA SER A 208 -19.26 4.49 4.17
C SER A 208 -20.59 4.93 3.53
N GLY A 209 -21.71 4.26 3.86
CA GLY A 209 -23.06 4.54 3.37
C GLY A 209 -23.88 5.41 4.30
#